data_7605776aec57b116b0d2c06b15a1acde
#
_entry.id   7605776aec57b116b0d2c06b15a1acde
#
_cell.length_a   1.000
_cell.length_b   1.000
_cell.length_c   1.000
_cell.angle_alpha   90.00
_cell.angle_beta   90.00
_cell.angle_gamma   90.00
#
_symmetry.space_group_name_H-M   'P 1'
#
loop_
_entity.id
_entity.type
_entity.pdbx_description
1 polymer ?
#
loop_
_entity_poly.entity_id
_entity_poly.type
_entity_poly.pdbx_seq_one_letter_code
_entity_poly.pdbx_strand_id
1 'polypeptide(L)'
;MVIIVLGISFEIGNKYDNYLCKILDGITSSFDNIMINGEVFDKNGNSLFKKNIYTKDEFESIIKKKDYYIVFLSLAIYDKTSNMSYISDLSCYKKCKPKLYLQVCDSIFVSLYSFNDDVICKAKSNAIKNHFDKIEDASYEKMYFIWCWQNSTISI
;
A
#
# COMPACT_ATOMS: atom_id res chain seq x y z
N MET A 1 -7.69 28.47 -2.33
CA MET A 1 -7.84 27.08 -1.82
C MET A 1 -6.58 26.31 -2.12
N VAL A 2 -5.92 25.81 -1.11
CA VAL A 2 -4.71 25.02 -1.27
C VAL A 2 -5.11 23.56 -1.46
N ILE A 3 -4.79 22.98 -2.60
CA ILE A 3 -4.93 21.53 -2.80
C ILE A 3 -3.69 20.88 -2.24
N ILE A 4 -3.84 20.19 -1.12
CA ILE A 4 -2.73 19.44 -0.53
C ILE A 4 -2.70 18.08 -1.22
N VAL A 5 -1.63 17.83 -1.96
CA VAL A 5 -1.36 16.51 -2.50
C VAL A 5 -0.84 15.65 -1.37
N LEU A 6 -1.56 14.58 -1.05
CA LEU A 6 -1.24 13.68 0.05
C LEU A 6 -0.95 12.27 -0.45
N GLY A 7 -0.31 12.16 -1.59
CA GLY A 7 0.02 10.88 -2.18
C GLY A 7 1.17 10.94 -3.14
N ILE A 8 1.72 9.77 -3.42
CA ILE A 8 2.71 9.54 -4.47
C ILE A 8 2.32 8.30 -5.27
N SER A 9 2.78 8.25 -6.51
CA SER A 9 2.70 7.05 -7.32
C SER A 9 4.05 6.77 -7.97
N PHE A 10 4.28 5.52 -8.25
CA PHE A 10 5.49 5.05 -8.94
C PHE A 10 5.27 3.66 -9.50
N GLU A 11 6.21 3.17 -10.27
CA GLU A 11 6.16 1.82 -10.82
C GLU A 11 7.27 0.96 -10.22
N ILE A 12 6.92 -0.29 -9.91
CA ILE A 12 7.85 -1.32 -9.48
C ILE A 12 8.06 -2.33 -10.61
N GLY A 13 9.09 -3.18 -10.49
CA GLY A 13 9.35 -4.20 -11.49
C GLY A 13 8.30 -5.32 -11.46
N ASN A 14 8.00 -5.89 -12.60
CA ASN A 14 7.10 -7.05 -12.73
C ASN A 14 7.89 -8.34 -12.48
N LYS A 15 8.27 -8.58 -11.23
CA LYS A 15 9.09 -9.73 -10.82
C LYS A 15 8.91 -10.04 -9.33
N TYR A 16 9.45 -11.17 -8.90
CA TYR A 16 9.57 -11.52 -7.49
C TYR A 16 10.63 -10.66 -6.82
N ASP A 17 10.26 -9.97 -5.77
CA ASP A 17 11.16 -9.18 -4.95
C ASP A 17 10.47 -8.85 -3.61
N ASN A 18 11.20 -8.31 -2.64
CA ASN A 18 10.64 -7.92 -1.35
C ASN A 18 10.16 -6.45 -1.36
N TYR A 19 9.30 -6.12 -2.30
CA TYR A 19 8.86 -4.74 -2.55
C TYR A 19 8.26 -4.03 -1.34
N LEU A 20 7.47 -4.74 -0.52
CA LEU A 20 6.84 -4.12 0.64
C LEU A 20 7.87 -3.68 1.69
N CYS A 21 8.95 -4.43 1.85
CA CYS A 21 10.08 -3.99 2.69
C CYS A 21 10.70 -2.69 2.18
N LYS A 22 10.89 -2.60 0.87
CA LYS A 22 11.51 -1.45 0.23
C LYS A 22 10.62 -0.22 0.30
N ILE A 23 9.32 -0.40 0.02
CA ILE A 23 8.34 0.71 0.02
C ILE A 23 8.11 1.26 1.41
N LEU A 24 7.97 0.39 2.40
CA LEU A 24 7.52 0.73 3.75
C LEU A 24 8.66 0.91 4.76
N ASP A 25 9.90 0.89 4.31
CA ASP A 25 11.07 1.00 5.19
C ASP A 25 11.00 2.27 6.06
N GLY A 26 11.04 2.08 7.38
CA GLY A 26 11.01 3.17 8.34
C GLY A 26 9.64 3.85 8.53
N ILE A 27 8.58 3.33 7.93
CA ILE A 27 7.23 3.90 8.05
C ILE A 27 6.44 3.25 9.19
N THR A 28 6.54 1.94 9.36
CA THR A 28 5.79 1.21 10.39
C THR A 28 6.37 1.44 11.78
N SER A 29 5.51 1.44 12.79
CA SER A 29 5.88 1.58 14.20
C SER A 29 5.24 0.49 15.06
N SER A 30 5.72 0.34 16.30
CA SER A 30 5.36 -0.77 17.20
C SER A 30 3.86 -0.92 17.48
N PHE A 31 3.09 0.14 17.34
CA PHE A 31 1.66 0.16 17.64
C PHE A 31 0.77 0.04 16.41
N ASP A 32 1.38 -0.13 15.24
CA ASP A 32 0.62 -0.20 13.99
C ASP A 32 -0.09 -1.52 13.82
N ASN A 33 -1.27 -1.45 13.22
CA ASN A 33 -2.04 -2.59 12.74
C ASN A 33 -2.25 -2.45 11.24
N ILE A 34 -2.15 -3.56 10.54
CA ILE A 34 -2.18 -3.57 9.07
C ILE A 34 -3.37 -4.40 8.59
N MET A 35 -4.21 -3.77 7.76
CA MET A 35 -5.28 -4.46 7.03
C MET A 35 -4.85 -4.70 5.59
N ILE A 36 -5.00 -5.93 5.14
CA ILE A 36 -4.55 -6.35 3.81
C ILE A 36 -5.68 -7.04 3.08
N ASN A 37 -5.84 -6.67 1.81
CA ASN A 37 -6.68 -7.36 0.85
C ASN A 37 -5.94 -7.40 -0.48
N GLY A 38 -5.85 -8.58 -1.09
CA GLY A 38 -5.16 -8.68 -2.37
C GLY A 38 -4.66 -10.08 -2.68
N GLU A 39 -3.95 -10.18 -3.79
CA GLU A 39 -3.30 -11.41 -4.23
C GLU A 39 -1.79 -11.18 -4.31
N VAL A 40 -1.09 -11.80 -3.38
CA VAL A 40 0.37 -11.78 -3.29
C VAL A 40 0.82 -13.23 -3.09
N PHE A 41 1.74 -13.70 -3.92
CA PHE A 41 2.18 -15.08 -3.93
C PHE A 41 3.67 -15.22 -3.67
N ASP A 42 4.04 -16.25 -2.91
CA ASP A 42 5.44 -16.64 -2.77
C ASP A 42 5.88 -17.43 -4.03
N LYS A 43 7.16 -17.78 -4.07
CA LYS A 43 7.73 -18.51 -5.23
C LYS A 43 7.18 -19.93 -5.41
N ASN A 44 6.50 -20.47 -4.41
CA ASN A 44 5.84 -21.77 -4.45
C ASN A 44 4.37 -21.68 -4.90
N GLY A 45 3.90 -20.49 -5.20
CA GLY A 45 2.51 -20.25 -5.61
C GLY A 45 1.50 -20.18 -4.46
N ASN A 46 1.98 -20.13 -3.21
CA ASN A 46 1.12 -20.00 -2.04
C ASN A 46 0.84 -18.55 -1.74
N SER A 47 -0.37 -18.25 -1.27
CA SER A 47 -0.69 -16.91 -0.80
C SER A 47 0.26 -16.50 0.32
N LEU A 48 0.86 -15.32 0.20
CA LEU A 48 1.79 -14.80 1.19
C LEU A 48 1.07 -14.44 2.50
N PHE A 49 -0.11 -13.87 2.39
CA PHE A 49 -0.91 -13.43 3.54
C PHE A 49 -2.07 -14.41 3.76
N LYS A 50 -2.12 -15.02 4.95
CA LYS A 50 -3.12 -16.03 5.30
C LYS A 50 -4.33 -15.45 6.02
N LYS A 51 -4.26 -14.20 6.48
CA LYS A 51 -5.34 -13.48 7.15
C LYS A 51 -5.35 -12.02 6.69
N ASN A 52 -6.33 -11.26 7.14
CA ASN A 52 -6.52 -9.88 6.64
C ASN A 52 -5.99 -8.80 7.60
N ILE A 53 -5.74 -9.13 8.85
CA ILE A 53 -5.28 -8.18 9.86
C ILE A 53 -4.02 -8.72 10.54
N TYR A 54 -3.02 -7.87 10.63
CA TYR A 54 -1.71 -8.18 11.18
C TYR A 54 -1.26 -7.10 12.15
N THR A 55 -0.50 -7.51 13.18
CA THR A 55 0.32 -6.58 13.94
C THR A 55 1.55 -6.20 13.09
N LYS A 56 2.22 -5.11 13.47
CA LYS A 56 3.46 -4.69 12.82
C LYS A 56 4.50 -5.83 12.78
N ASP A 57 4.71 -6.52 13.90
CA ASP A 57 5.73 -7.58 13.99
C ASP A 57 5.40 -8.79 13.11
N GLU A 58 4.14 -9.22 13.11
CA GLU A 58 3.68 -10.29 12.22
C GLU A 58 3.89 -9.92 10.75
N PHE A 59 3.46 -8.72 10.39
CA PHE A 59 3.55 -8.23 9.02
C PHE A 59 5.01 -8.12 8.55
N GLU A 60 5.87 -7.48 9.32
CA GLU A 60 7.29 -7.34 8.97
C GLU A 60 7.99 -8.69 8.86
N SER A 61 7.67 -9.64 9.73
CA SER A 61 8.21 -10.99 9.65
C SER A 61 7.88 -11.66 8.31
N ILE A 62 6.66 -11.46 7.82
CA ILE A 62 6.24 -12.05 6.53
C ILE A 62 6.94 -11.38 5.36
N ILE A 63 6.93 -10.06 5.28
CA ILE A 63 7.44 -9.33 4.12
C ILE A 63 8.96 -9.35 4.00
N LYS A 64 9.67 -9.70 5.07
CA LYS A 64 11.14 -9.78 5.09
C LYS A 64 11.68 -11.17 4.73
N LYS A 65 10.88 -12.23 4.93
CA LYS A 65 11.35 -13.62 4.83
C LYS A 65 11.69 -14.08 3.42
N LYS A 66 10.97 -13.60 2.41
CA LYS A 66 11.01 -14.16 1.06
C LYS A 66 10.75 -13.07 0.04
N ASP A 67 11.15 -13.33 -1.18
CA ASP A 67 10.66 -12.60 -2.33
C ASP A 67 9.25 -13.08 -2.69
N TYR A 68 8.41 -12.18 -3.15
CA TYR A 68 7.02 -12.45 -3.50
C TYR A 68 6.63 -11.66 -4.75
N TYR A 69 5.54 -12.06 -5.35
CA TYR A 69 4.95 -11.41 -6.52
C TYR A 69 3.61 -10.82 -6.16
N ILE A 70 3.45 -9.52 -6.38
CA ILE A 70 2.20 -8.81 -6.09
C ILE A 70 1.36 -8.75 -7.36
N VAL A 71 0.21 -9.40 -7.39
CA VAL A 71 -0.75 -9.27 -8.48
C VAL A 71 -1.54 -7.99 -8.30
N PHE A 72 -2.23 -7.86 -7.18
CA PHE A 72 -2.83 -6.61 -6.71
C PHE A 72 -2.82 -6.60 -5.19
N LEU A 73 -2.88 -5.40 -4.61
CA LEU A 73 -2.83 -5.25 -3.16
C LEU A 73 -3.52 -3.95 -2.74
N SER A 74 -4.34 -4.04 -1.70
CA SER A 74 -4.81 -2.90 -0.91
C SER A 74 -4.32 -3.10 0.51
N LEU A 75 -3.60 -2.14 1.05
CA LEU A 75 -3.00 -2.23 2.36
C LEU A 75 -3.23 -0.91 3.10
N ALA A 76 -3.82 -0.99 4.29
CA ALA A 76 -4.02 0.16 5.14
C ALA A 76 -3.31 -0.05 6.48
N ILE A 77 -2.54 0.94 6.90
CA ILE A 77 -1.84 0.93 8.19
C ILE A 77 -2.59 1.87 9.12
N TYR A 78 -2.94 1.37 10.31
CA TYR A 78 -3.61 2.14 11.35
C TYR A 78 -2.75 2.17 12.61
N ASP A 79 -2.59 3.34 13.20
CA ASP A 79 -1.91 3.52 14.48
C ASP A 79 -2.82 3.18 15.67
N LYS A 80 -4.13 3.00 15.43
CA LYS A 80 -5.14 2.61 16.41
C LYS A 80 -6.11 1.60 15.81
N THR A 81 -6.64 0.71 16.64
CA THR A 81 -7.59 -0.32 16.19
C THR A 81 -9.03 0.18 16.08
N SER A 82 -9.37 1.29 16.73
CA SER A 82 -10.75 1.74 16.93
C SER A 82 -11.51 2.11 15.67
N ASN A 83 -10.84 2.43 14.56
CA ASN A 83 -11.48 2.85 13.30
C ASN A 83 -11.00 2.04 12.10
N MET A 84 -10.48 0.83 12.32
CA MET A 84 -10.01 -0.01 11.24
C MET A 84 -11.15 -0.42 10.32
N SER A 85 -10.99 -0.18 9.04
CA SER A 85 -11.94 -0.56 8.01
C SER A 85 -11.20 -0.73 6.69
N TYR A 86 -11.75 -1.54 5.79
CA TYR A 86 -11.30 -1.59 4.42
C TYR A 86 -11.60 -0.26 3.73
N ILE A 87 -10.65 0.25 2.99
CA ILE A 87 -10.81 1.49 2.24
C ILE A 87 -11.49 1.14 0.92
N SER A 88 -12.79 1.44 0.82
CA SER A 88 -13.61 1.12 -0.35
C SER A 88 -13.73 2.28 -1.33
N ASP A 89 -13.56 3.49 -0.86
CA ASP A 89 -13.65 4.71 -1.67
C ASP A 89 -13.00 5.90 -0.96
N LEU A 90 -13.01 7.05 -1.62
CA LEU A 90 -12.42 8.28 -1.10
C LEU A 90 -13.11 8.73 0.21
N SER A 91 -14.42 8.58 0.29
CA SER A 91 -15.18 8.94 1.49
C SER A 91 -14.74 8.09 2.69
N CYS A 92 -14.58 6.80 2.50
CA CYS A 92 -14.08 5.88 3.52
C CYS A 92 -12.65 6.25 3.94
N TYR A 93 -11.79 6.57 3.00
CA TYR A 93 -10.41 7.01 3.27
C TYR A 93 -10.38 8.27 4.13
N LYS A 94 -11.19 9.27 3.79
CA LYS A 94 -11.28 10.52 4.56
C LYS A 94 -11.84 10.30 5.96
N LYS A 95 -12.78 9.38 6.12
CA LYS A 95 -13.40 9.06 7.41
C LYS A 95 -12.46 8.25 8.30
N CYS A 96 -11.84 7.21 7.76
CA CYS A 96 -11.01 6.28 8.54
C CYS A 96 -9.61 6.83 8.82
N LYS A 97 -9.09 7.67 7.95
CA LYS A 97 -7.78 8.32 8.07
C LYS A 97 -6.67 7.34 8.48
N PRO A 98 -6.39 6.30 7.67
CA PRO A 98 -5.28 5.43 7.99
C PRO A 98 -3.98 6.23 7.99
N LYS A 99 -3.01 5.77 8.75
CA LYS A 99 -1.66 6.34 8.73
C LYS A 99 -1.08 6.32 7.32
N LEU A 100 -1.38 5.26 6.58
CA LEU A 100 -0.96 5.09 5.19
C LEU A 100 -1.96 4.17 4.50
N TYR A 101 -2.27 4.48 3.24
CA TYR A 101 -3.04 3.61 2.36
C TYR A 101 -2.22 3.35 1.09
N LEU A 102 -1.97 2.09 0.81
CA LEU A 102 -1.16 1.66 -0.33
C LEU A 102 -1.97 0.76 -1.24
N GLN A 103 -1.89 1.03 -2.54
CA GLN A 103 -2.47 0.18 -3.58
C GLN A 103 -1.38 -0.24 -4.56
N VAL A 104 -1.40 -1.51 -4.93
CA VAL A 104 -0.64 -2.02 -6.07
C VAL A 104 -1.63 -2.58 -7.07
N CYS A 105 -1.54 -2.09 -8.29
CA CYS A 105 -2.45 -2.43 -9.37
C CYS A 105 -1.65 -2.98 -10.54
N ASP A 106 -2.17 -4.05 -11.12
CA ASP A 106 -1.58 -4.67 -12.32
C ASP A 106 -0.09 -5.02 -12.14
N SER A 107 0.28 -5.44 -10.96
CA SER A 107 1.62 -5.88 -10.55
C SER A 107 2.72 -4.80 -10.54
N ILE A 108 2.48 -3.66 -11.15
CA ILE A 108 3.50 -2.64 -11.43
C ILE A 108 3.17 -1.29 -10.79
N PHE A 109 1.91 -0.87 -10.85
CA PHE A 109 1.51 0.48 -10.49
C PHE A 109 1.25 0.60 -9.00
N VAL A 110 2.03 1.43 -8.31
CA VAL A 110 1.91 1.68 -6.88
C VAL A 110 1.37 3.08 -6.65
N SER A 111 0.36 3.20 -5.80
CA SER A 111 -0.13 4.48 -5.30
C SER A 111 -0.16 4.42 -3.77
N LEU A 112 0.26 5.51 -3.14
CA LEU A 112 0.40 5.56 -1.70
C LEU A 112 -0.12 6.90 -1.20
N TYR A 113 -0.99 6.88 -0.20
CA TYR A 113 -1.67 8.05 0.34
C TYR A 113 -1.55 8.11 1.85
N SER A 114 -1.44 9.32 2.39
CA SER A 114 -1.43 9.58 3.82
C SER A 114 -1.88 11.02 4.08
N PHE A 115 -2.50 11.27 5.24
CA PHE A 115 -2.75 12.63 5.72
C PHE A 115 -1.53 13.23 6.42
N ASN A 116 -0.47 12.48 6.58
CA ASN A 116 0.78 12.91 7.21
C ASN A 116 1.85 13.11 6.14
N ASP A 117 2.30 14.35 5.96
CA ASP A 117 3.33 14.70 5.00
C ASP A 117 4.66 13.96 5.23
N ASP A 118 5.01 13.71 6.49
CA ASP A 118 6.24 12.99 6.82
C ASP A 118 6.21 11.56 6.28
N VAL A 119 5.06 10.90 6.32
CA VAL A 119 4.87 9.56 5.75
C VAL A 119 5.08 9.59 4.24
N ILE A 120 4.50 10.58 3.56
CA ILE A 120 4.65 10.75 2.12
C ILE A 120 6.10 11.04 1.75
N CYS A 121 6.76 11.93 2.48
CA CYS A 121 8.18 12.24 2.27
C CYS A 121 9.06 11.01 2.44
N LYS A 122 8.79 10.21 3.47
CA LYS A 122 9.56 8.96 3.72
C LYS A 122 9.32 7.94 2.61
N ALA A 123 8.08 7.76 2.18
CA ALA A 123 7.75 6.85 1.08
C ALA A 123 8.41 7.29 -0.23
N LYS A 124 8.41 8.57 -0.52
CA LYS A 124 9.09 9.13 -1.70
C LYS A 124 10.61 8.90 -1.63
N SER A 125 11.20 9.12 -0.48
CA SER A 125 12.63 8.85 -0.24
C SER A 125 12.95 7.36 -0.48
N ASN A 126 12.10 6.46 0.01
CA ASN A 126 12.26 5.03 -0.21
C ASN A 126 12.18 4.67 -1.70
N ALA A 127 11.24 5.26 -2.42
CA ALA A 127 11.08 5.03 -3.86
C ALA A 127 12.32 5.49 -4.65
N ILE A 128 12.85 6.64 -4.32
CA ILE A 128 14.07 7.19 -4.93
C ILE A 128 15.27 6.28 -4.63
N LYS A 129 15.44 5.91 -3.37
CA LYS A 129 16.53 5.06 -2.91
C LYS A 129 16.56 3.69 -3.61
N ASN A 130 15.38 3.14 -3.87
CA ASN A 130 15.24 1.84 -4.52
C ASN A 130 15.15 1.93 -6.06
N HIS A 131 15.33 3.11 -6.62
CA HIS A 131 15.32 3.35 -8.07
C HIS A 131 14.00 2.93 -8.75
N PHE A 132 12.88 3.11 -8.08
CA PHE A 132 11.57 2.87 -8.68
C PHE A 132 11.30 3.91 -9.77
N ASP A 133 10.52 3.51 -10.77
CA ASP A 133 10.29 4.32 -11.95
C ASP A 133 9.09 5.26 -11.80
N LYS A 134 9.10 6.34 -12.58
CA LYS A 134 7.96 7.26 -12.75
C LYS A 134 7.39 7.77 -11.42
N ILE A 135 8.27 8.19 -10.52
CA ILE A 135 7.86 8.74 -9.22
C ILE A 135 7.23 10.11 -9.43
N GLU A 136 5.98 10.27 -9.03
CA GLU A 136 5.23 11.51 -9.15
C GLU A 136 4.25 11.70 -8.00
N ASP A 137 3.81 12.94 -7.80
CA ASP A 137 2.76 13.24 -6.84
C ASP A 137 1.43 12.65 -7.33
N ALA A 138 0.61 12.16 -6.39
CA ALA A 138 -0.69 11.58 -6.68
C ALA A 138 -1.80 12.33 -5.94
N SER A 139 -3.02 12.29 -6.49
CA SER A 139 -4.20 12.92 -5.91
C SER A 139 -5.25 11.90 -5.51
N TYR A 140 -6.23 12.33 -4.71
CA TYR A 140 -7.37 11.50 -4.35
C TYR A 140 -8.19 11.04 -5.57
N GLU A 141 -8.26 11.84 -6.61
CA GLU A 141 -8.96 11.47 -7.84
C GLU A 141 -8.29 10.27 -8.51
N LYS A 142 -6.96 10.24 -8.50
CA LYS A 142 -6.18 9.10 -9.02
C LYS A 142 -6.42 7.83 -8.19
N MET A 143 -6.51 7.96 -6.87
CA MET A 143 -6.84 6.85 -5.97
C MET A 143 -8.21 6.26 -6.31
N TYR A 144 -9.22 7.10 -6.47
CA TYR A 144 -10.58 6.69 -6.83
C TYR A 144 -10.60 5.94 -8.17
N PHE A 145 -9.90 6.46 -9.16
CA PHE A 145 -9.81 5.84 -10.49
C PHE A 145 -9.21 4.44 -10.43
N ILE A 146 -8.12 4.27 -9.71
CA ILE A 146 -7.46 2.97 -9.54
C ILE A 146 -8.40 1.99 -8.85
N TRP A 147 -9.08 2.42 -7.80
CA TRP A 147 -10.02 1.58 -7.07
C TRP A 147 -11.20 1.14 -7.95
N CYS A 148 -11.80 2.04 -8.70
CA CYS A 148 -12.88 1.73 -9.63
C CYS A 148 -12.44 0.70 -10.69
N TRP A 149 -11.26 0.86 -11.21
CA TRP A 149 -10.71 -0.05 -12.20
C TRP A 149 -10.50 -1.46 -11.63
N GLN A 150 -9.96 -1.58 -10.44
CA GLN A 150 -9.79 -2.88 -9.77
C GLN A 150 -11.14 -3.59 -9.54
N ASN A 151 -12.14 -2.86 -9.13
CA ASN A 151 -13.46 -3.44 -8.88
C ASN A 151 -14.21 -3.80 -10.16
N SER A 152 -14.00 -3.08 -11.25
CA SER A 152 -14.60 -3.43 -12.54
C SER A 152 -14.01 -4.70 -13.15
N THR A 153 -12.77 -5.04 -12.83
CA THR A 153 -12.14 -6.30 -13.26
C THR A 153 -12.57 -7.50 -12.43
N ILE A 154 -13.01 -7.29 -11.19
CA ILE A 154 -13.46 -8.37 -10.29
C ILE A 154 -14.91 -8.77 -10.55
N SER A 155 -15.71 -7.94 -11.20
CA SER A 155 -17.13 -8.20 -11.48
C SER A 155 -17.37 -8.99 -12.76
N ILE A 156 -16.36 -9.58 -13.34
CA ILE A 156 -16.48 -10.56 -14.43
C ILE A 156 -16.39 -11.97 -13.81
#